data_619b1ddd371f43ccae3e0cfb759bcd19
#
_entry.id   619b1ddd371f43ccae3e0cfb759bcd19
#
_cell.length_a   1.000
_cell.length_b   1.000
_cell.length_c   1.000
_cell.angle_alpha   90.00
_cell.angle_beta   90.00
_cell.angle_gamma   90.00
#
_symmetry.space_group_name_H-M   'P 1'
#
loop_
_entity.id
_entity.type
_entity.pdbx_description
1 polymer ?
#
loop_
_entity_poly.entity_id
_entity_poly.type
_entity_poly.pdbx_seq_one_letter_code
_entity_poly.pdbx_strand_id
1 'polypeptide(L)'
;MQQIMSQIRAAVDSYQLIQSGDRIAVGISGGKDSLVLLCALANMRKFLPMKYDLVAITVDPCFDNIQTDFRQVEELCRRLQIKYEIRRSQLGNIIFEQRKESNPCSLCARMRRGILHDMSKKHNCNKLALGHHFDDAVQTFFMNLFYGGKIGCFSPMSYLSRKDLYLIRPMVFCEESKVESAAQRYHLPVVKSECPVDGHTCRQSTQELIKDLEKRFPDLRRKVMGALQRADIDGWGKQK
;
A
#
# COMPACT_ATOMS: atom_id res chain seq x y z
N MET A 1 -6.53 -15.14 -6.60
CA MET A 1 -5.58 -15.08 -5.48
C MET A 1 -4.24 -15.77 -5.79
N GLN A 2 -4.24 -16.95 -6.39
CA GLN A 2 -2.98 -17.70 -6.62
C GLN A 2 -1.91 -16.90 -7.40
N GLN A 3 -2.29 -16.22 -8.49
CA GLN A 3 -1.36 -15.38 -9.26
C GLN A 3 -0.81 -14.20 -8.44
N ILE A 4 -1.67 -13.54 -7.63
CA ILE A 4 -1.24 -12.48 -6.71
C ILE A 4 -0.23 -13.01 -5.70
N MET A 5 -0.52 -14.15 -5.06
CA MET A 5 0.40 -14.76 -4.09
C MET A 5 1.75 -15.15 -4.72
N SER A 6 1.76 -15.63 -5.97
CA SER A 6 3.00 -15.93 -6.70
C SER A 6 3.84 -14.66 -6.92
N GLN A 7 3.21 -13.55 -7.32
CA GLN A 7 3.90 -12.26 -7.51
C GLN A 7 4.39 -11.66 -6.18
N ILE A 8 3.59 -11.77 -5.11
CA ILE A 8 4.00 -11.37 -3.76
C ILE A 8 5.20 -12.20 -3.31
N ARG A 9 5.17 -13.53 -3.51
CA ARG A 9 6.29 -14.39 -3.17
C ARG A 9 7.56 -13.98 -3.90
N ALA A 10 7.48 -13.70 -5.20
CA ALA A 10 8.62 -13.21 -5.97
C ALA A 10 9.20 -11.90 -5.41
N ALA A 11 8.35 -10.96 -4.94
CA ALA A 11 8.80 -9.74 -4.30
C ALA A 11 9.43 -10.00 -2.92
N VAL A 12 8.79 -10.88 -2.12
CA VAL A 12 9.31 -11.29 -0.80
C VAL A 12 10.70 -11.91 -0.94
N ASP A 13 10.89 -12.81 -1.89
CA ASP A 13 12.17 -13.48 -2.13
C ASP A 13 13.23 -12.51 -2.68
N SER A 14 12.85 -11.63 -3.64
CA SER A 14 13.77 -10.67 -4.26
C SER A 14 14.29 -9.60 -3.33
N TYR A 15 13.47 -9.16 -2.36
CA TYR A 15 13.80 -8.04 -1.47
C TYR A 15 13.84 -8.43 0.00
N GLN A 16 13.81 -9.71 0.31
CA GLN A 16 13.84 -10.24 1.69
C GLN A 16 12.80 -9.56 2.61
N LEU A 17 11.57 -9.33 2.06
CA LEU A 17 10.54 -8.53 2.73
C LEU A 17 9.99 -9.18 4.00
N ILE A 18 9.95 -10.52 4.07
CA ILE A 18 9.37 -11.27 5.18
C ILE A 18 10.36 -12.34 5.63
N GLN A 19 10.55 -12.45 6.94
CA GLN A 19 11.42 -13.43 7.59
C GLN A 19 10.63 -14.20 8.66
N SER A 20 11.16 -15.35 9.08
CA SER A 20 10.58 -16.10 10.19
C SER A 20 10.66 -15.30 11.49
N GLY A 21 9.56 -15.29 12.25
CA GLY A 21 9.44 -14.53 13.47
C GLY A 21 8.90 -13.10 13.29
N ASP A 22 8.69 -12.65 12.06
CA ASP A 22 8.11 -11.33 11.81
C ASP A 22 6.69 -11.22 12.36
N ARG A 23 6.39 -10.07 12.90
CA ARG A 23 5.03 -9.64 13.23
C ARG A 23 4.69 -8.41 12.38
N ILE A 24 3.79 -8.61 11.44
CA ILE A 24 3.53 -7.66 10.35
C ILE A 24 2.19 -6.97 10.57
N ALA A 25 2.21 -5.64 10.72
CA ALA A 25 1.01 -4.84 10.59
C ALA A 25 0.65 -4.71 9.11
N VAL A 26 -0.61 -4.89 8.75
CA VAL A 26 -1.14 -4.61 7.40
C VAL A 26 -2.00 -3.36 7.48
N GLY A 27 -1.58 -2.30 6.78
CA GLY A 27 -2.35 -1.06 6.71
C GLY A 27 -3.58 -1.23 5.81
N ILE A 28 -4.77 -1.17 6.40
CA ILE A 28 -6.04 -1.34 5.71
C ILE A 28 -6.67 0.03 5.47
N SER A 29 -6.76 0.45 4.22
CA SER A 29 -7.45 1.68 3.83
C SER A 29 -8.95 1.48 3.57
N GLY A 30 -9.40 0.24 3.47
CA GLY A 30 -10.72 -0.14 2.95
C GLY A 30 -10.74 -0.33 1.43
N GLY A 31 -9.74 0.18 0.70
CA GLY A 31 -9.63 -0.01 -0.75
C GLY A 31 -9.20 -1.42 -1.15
N LYS A 32 -9.49 -1.78 -2.40
CA LYS A 32 -9.22 -3.09 -3.01
C LYS A 32 -7.81 -3.61 -2.75
N ASP A 33 -6.79 -2.74 -2.88
CA ASP A 33 -5.38 -3.13 -2.82
C ASP A 33 -4.99 -3.61 -1.42
N SER A 34 -5.39 -2.88 -0.39
CA SER A 34 -5.12 -3.24 1.00
C SER A 34 -5.81 -4.54 1.43
N LEU A 35 -7.02 -4.78 0.94
CA LEU A 35 -7.79 -5.99 1.23
C LEU A 35 -7.21 -7.21 0.50
N VAL A 36 -6.79 -7.05 -0.76
CA VAL A 36 -6.11 -8.11 -1.52
C VAL A 36 -4.79 -8.47 -0.85
N LEU A 37 -4.00 -7.47 -0.42
CA LEU A 37 -2.76 -7.70 0.32
C LEU A 37 -3.01 -8.51 1.60
N LEU A 38 -4.00 -8.11 2.40
CA LEU A 38 -4.36 -8.82 3.64
C LEU A 38 -4.70 -10.28 3.37
N CYS A 39 -5.61 -10.52 2.41
CA CYS A 39 -6.04 -11.87 2.06
C CYS A 39 -4.88 -12.72 1.51
N ALA A 40 -4.02 -12.14 0.68
CA ALA A 40 -2.86 -12.83 0.14
C ALA A 40 -1.88 -13.24 1.25
N LEU A 41 -1.48 -12.30 2.12
CA LEU A 41 -0.58 -12.60 3.24
C LEU A 41 -1.19 -13.61 4.23
N ALA A 42 -2.50 -13.51 4.53
CA ALA A 42 -3.20 -14.47 5.38
C ALA A 42 -3.16 -15.89 4.82
N ASN A 43 -3.37 -16.03 3.51
CA ASN A 43 -3.31 -17.34 2.87
C ASN A 43 -1.88 -17.87 2.76
N MET A 44 -0.90 -17.00 2.46
CA MET A 44 0.50 -17.38 2.33
C MET A 44 1.09 -17.92 3.65
N ARG A 45 0.62 -17.47 4.82
CA ARG A 45 1.02 -18.05 6.13
C ARG A 45 0.88 -19.56 6.21
N LYS A 46 -0.06 -20.14 5.44
CA LYS A 46 -0.40 -21.56 5.53
C LYS A 46 0.65 -22.46 4.88
N PHE A 47 1.36 -21.96 3.87
CA PHE A 47 2.25 -22.79 3.04
C PHE A 47 3.67 -22.22 2.86
N LEU A 48 3.92 -20.95 3.24
CA LEU A 48 5.29 -20.43 3.27
C LEU A 48 6.11 -21.09 4.38
N PRO A 49 7.40 -21.36 4.14
CA PRO A 49 8.29 -21.91 5.17
C PRO A 49 8.51 -20.92 6.32
N MET A 50 8.44 -19.62 6.02
CA MET A 50 8.57 -18.55 7.01
C MET A 50 7.30 -18.44 7.85
N LYS A 51 7.44 -18.52 9.17
CA LYS A 51 6.34 -18.30 10.12
C LYS A 51 6.30 -16.84 10.52
N TYR A 52 5.16 -16.17 10.33
CA TYR A 52 4.94 -14.77 10.70
C TYR A 52 3.51 -14.54 11.19
N ASP A 53 3.34 -13.50 12.01
CA ASP A 53 2.05 -13.05 12.51
C ASP A 53 1.53 -11.82 11.74
N LEU A 54 0.20 -11.66 11.70
CA LEU A 54 -0.47 -10.53 11.08
C LEU A 54 -1.36 -9.79 12.06
N VAL A 55 -1.36 -8.46 11.95
CA VAL A 55 -2.33 -7.56 12.58
C VAL A 55 -2.84 -6.60 11.52
N ALA A 56 -4.14 -6.49 11.34
CA ALA A 56 -4.75 -5.54 10.42
C ALA A 56 -5.06 -4.22 11.15
N ILE A 57 -4.69 -3.08 10.57
CA ILE A 57 -4.83 -1.76 11.19
C ILE A 57 -5.46 -0.80 10.19
N THR A 58 -6.57 -0.16 10.57
CA THR A 58 -7.20 0.94 9.84
C THR A 58 -7.01 2.25 10.59
N VAL A 59 -6.65 3.31 9.86
CA VAL A 59 -6.74 4.69 10.33
C VAL A 59 -7.91 5.34 9.61
N ASP A 60 -8.99 5.61 10.36
CA ASP A 60 -10.16 6.32 9.87
C ASP A 60 -9.96 7.83 10.12
N PRO A 61 -9.89 8.67 9.07
CA PRO A 61 -9.74 10.12 9.22
C PRO A 61 -10.98 10.80 9.77
N CYS A 62 -12.14 10.15 9.76
CA CYS A 62 -13.46 10.70 10.13
C CYS A 62 -13.73 12.03 9.39
N PHE A 63 -13.72 12.00 8.05
CA PHE A 63 -14.08 13.18 7.25
C PHE A 63 -15.48 13.64 7.61
N ASP A 64 -15.68 14.95 7.69
CA ASP A 64 -16.95 15.58 8.10
C ASP A 64 -17.52 15.03 9.43
N ASN A 65 -16.64 14.59 10.33
CA ASN A 65 -16.96 13.89 11.57
C ASN A 65 -17.75 12.58 11.40
N ILE A 66 -17.81 12.04 10.17
CA ILE A 66 -18.47 10.78 9.86
C ILE A 66 -17.50 9.62 10.09
N GLN A 67 -17.94 8.62 10.83
CA GLN A 67 -17.19 7.38 10.99
C GLN A 67 -17.49 6.44 9.82
N THR A 68 -16.43 6.02 9.13
CA THR A 68 -16.57 5.06 8.04
C THR A 68 -16.98 3.68 8.56
N ASP A 69 -17.90 3.02 7.86
CA ASP A 69 -18.37 1.68 8.23
C ASP A 69 -17.39 0.59 7.76
N PHE A 70 -16.63 0.03 8.70
CA PHE A 70 -15.70 -1.07 8.45
C PHE A 70 -16.19 -2.44 8.95
N ARG A 71 -17.48 -2.61 9.29
CA ARG A 71 -18.01 -3.88 9.84
C ARG A 71 -17.73 -5.08 8.94
N GLN A 72 -17.84 -4.93 7.63
CA GLN A 72 -17.55 -6.01 6.69
C GLN A 72 -16.04 -6.34 6.62
N VAL A 73 -15.17 -5.35 6.81
CA VAL A 73 -13.72 -5.57 6.90
C VAL A 73 -13.36 -6.28 8.20
N GLU A 74 -14.01 -5.90 9.31
CA GLU A 74 -13.84 -6.58 10.60
C GLU A 74 -14.26 -8.06 10.51
N GLU A 75 -15.40 -8.35 9.87
CA GLU A 75 -15.86 -9.71 9.63
C GLU A 75 -14.88 -10.51 8.75
N LEU A 76 -14.30 -9.88 7.72
CA LEU A 76 -13.24 -10.49 6.91
C LEU A 76 -12.01 -10.84 7.76
N CYS A 77 -11.55 -9.92 8.61
CA CYS A 77 -10.42 -10.16 9.52
C CYS A 77 -10.72 -11.30 10.51
N ARG A 78 -11.94 -11.35 11.04
CA ARG A 78 -12.38 -12.44 11.94
C ARG A 78 -12.32 -13.80 11.23
N ARG A 79 -12.84 -13.89 10.00
CA ARG A 79 -12.75 -15.12 9.18
C ARG A 79 -11.33 -15.54 8.86
N LEU A 80 -10.43 -14.58 8.70
CA LEU A 80 -9.00 -14.82 8.46
C LEU A 80 -8.21 -15.10 9.75
N GLN A 81 -8.85 -15.02 10.91
CA GLN A 81 -8.23 -15.14 12.23
C GLN A 81 -7.08 -14.13 12.42
N ILE A 82 -7.32 -12.88 12.02
CA ILE A 82 -6.37 -11.78 12.13
C ILE A 82 -6.95 -10.74 13.08
N LYS A 83 -6.14 -10.31 14.07
CA LYS A 83 -6.52 -9.20 14.94
C LYS A 83 -6.69 -7.94 14.11
N TYR A 84 -7.81 -7.25 14.30
CA TYR A 84 -8.12 -5.99 13.61
C TYR A 84 -8.31 -4.86 14.60
N GLU A 85 -7.72 -3.70 14.31
CA GLU A 85 -7.91 -2.50 15.12
C GLU A 85 -8.14 -1.28 14.21
N ILE A 86 -9.17 -0.49 14.58
CA ILE A 86 -9.50 0.76 13.91
C ILE A 86 -9.08 1.91 14.82
N ARG A 87 -8.25 2.81 14.33
CA ARG A 87 -7.95 4.10 14.97
C ARG A 87 -8.73 5.20 14.28
N ARG A 88 -9.80 5.64 14.91
CA ARG A 88 -10.52 6.86 14.52
C ARG A 88 -9.75 8.09 14.94
N SER A 89 -9.71 9.09 14.07
CA SER A 89 -8.91 10.31 14.27
C SER A 89 -9.68 11.53 13.75
N GLN A 90 -9.33 12.70 14.23
CA GLN A 90 -9.89 13.97 13.75
C GLN A 90 -9.11 14.54 12.55
N LEU A 91 -8.43 13.69 11.76
CA LEU A 91 -7.61 14.15 10.66
C LEU A 91 -8.40 14.91 9.59
N GLY A 92 -9.62 14.49 9.31
CA GLY A 92 -10.51 15.20 8.38
C GLY A 92 -10.67 16.66 8.79
N ASN A 93 -11.12 16.90 10.02
CA ASN A 93 -11.30 18.24 10.56
C ASN A 93 -9.99 19.06 10.59
N ILE A 94 -8.89 18.47 11.07
CA ILE A 94 -7.61 19.16 11.16
C ILE A 94 -7.13 19.64 9.77
N ILE A 95 -7.27 18.81 8.72
CA ILE A 95 -6.74 19.07 7.40
C ILE A 95 -7.61 20.06 6.63
N PHE A 96 -8.93 19.85 6.64
CA PHE A 96 -9.84 20.61 5.78
C PHE A 96 -10.41 21.85 6.45
N GLU A 97 -10.66 21.83 7.75
CA GLU A 97 -11.27 22.95 8.46
C GLU A 97 -10.25 23.84 9.16
N GLN A 98 -9.29 23.26 9.89
CA GLN A 98 -8.36 24.04 10.70
C GLN A 98 -7.17 24.55 9.91
N ARG A 99 -6.51 23.69 9.10
CA ARG A 99 -5.28 24.05 8.39
C ARG A 99 -5.50 24.59 7.00
N LYS A 100 -6.58 24.21 6.31
CA LYS A 100 -6.92 24.62 4.93
C LYS A 100 -5.70 24.53 3.99
N GLU A 101 -5.01 23.41 4.05
CA GLU A 101 -3.76 23.17 3.32
C GLU A 101 -3.97 23.22 1.79
N SER A 102 -3.03 23.82 1.08
CA SER A 102 -3.03 23.84 -0.38
C SER A 102 -2.84 22.43 -1.00
N ASN A 103 -2.19 21.52 -0.26
CA ASN A 103 -2.02 20.12 -0.64
C ASN A 103 -2.49 19.18 0.48
N PRO A 104 -3.82 19.06 0.67
CA PRO A 104 -4.40 18.29 1.77
C PRO A 104 -4.05 16.80 1.69
N CYS A 105 -3.93 16.23 0.47
CA CYS A 105 -3.59 14.81 0.28
C CYS A 105 -2.21 14.46 0.85
N SER A 106 -1.22 15.31 0.65
CA SER A 106 0.14 15.07 1.15
C SER A 106 0.19 15.08 2.68
N LEU A 107 -0.49 16.05 3.31
CA LEU A 107 -0.58 16.15 4.76
C LEU A 107 -1.35 14.95 5.34
N CYS A 108 -2.51 14.61 4.76
CA CYS A 108 -3.32 13.47 5.15
C CYS A 108 -2.51 12.17 5.13
N ALA A 109 -1.83 11.91 4.01
CA ALA A 109 -1.00 10.71 3.86
C ALA A 109 0.12 10.64 4.91
N ARG A 110 0.77 11.77 5.22
CA ARG A 110 1.84 11.86 6.23
C ARG A 110 1.31 11.58 7.63
N MET A 111 0.20 12.22 8.01
CA MET A 111 -0.40 12.05 9.34
C MET A 111 -0.96 10.64 9.54
N ARG A 112 -1.70 10.10 8.55
CA ARG A 112 -2.20 8.71 8.60
C ARG A 112 -1.06 7.72 8.74
N ARG A 113 0.04 7.93 8.02
CA ARG A 113 1.25 7.10 8.11
C ARG A 113 1.86 7.15 9.51
N GLY A 114 1.96 8.34 10.12
CA GLY A 114 2.43 8.48 11.50
C GLY A 114 1.62 7.64 12.48
N ILE A 115 0.29 7.72 12.39
CA ILE A 115 -0.62 6.93 13.23
C ILE A 115 -0.44 5.43 12.99
N LEU A 116 -0.32 5.00 11.73
CA LEU A 116 -0.09 3.59 11.40
C LEU A 116 1.22 3.06 12.00
N HIS A 117 2.29 3.88 12.00
CA HIS A 117 3.57 3.51 12.61
C HIS A 117 3.39 3.31 14.12
N ASP A 118 2.73 4.25 14.82
CA ASP A 118 2.52 4.17 16.26
C ASP A 118 1.65 2.96 16.64
N MET A 119 0.61 2.71 15.87
CA MET A 119 -0.24 1.53 16.04
C MET A 119 0.52 0.22 15.80
N SER A 120 1.37 0.19 14.78
CA SER A 120 2.22 -0.98 14.51
C SER A 120 3.13 -1.29 15.70
N LYS A 121 3.77 -0.28 16.28
CA LYS A 121 4.62 -0.43 17.48
C LYS A 121 3.81 -0.86 18.71
N LYS A 122 2.62 -0.28 18.91
CA LYS A 122 1.68 -0.68 19.98
C LYS A 122 1.36 -2.19 19.93
N HIS A 123 1.33 -2.78 18.74
CA HIS A 123 1.12 -4.21 18.53
C HIS A 123 2.40 -5.03 18.48
N ASN A 124 3.55 -4.47 18.84
CA ASN A 124 4.86 -5.12 18.75
C ASN A 124 5.18 -5.63 17.34
N CYS A 125 4.70 -4.93 16.30
CA CYS A 125 5.05 -5.26 14.93
C CYS A 125 6.41 -4.67 14.59
N ASN A 126 7.26 -5.48 13.94
CA ASN A 126 8.54 -5.04 13.39
C ASN A 126 8.43 -4.65 11.91
N LYS A 127 7.31 -4.97 11.25
CA LYS A 127 7.04 -4.60 9.86
C LYS A 127 5.65 -4.02 9.69
N LEU A 128 5.53 -3.07 8.74
CA LEU A 128 4.26 -2.52 8.25
C LEU A 128 4.15 -2.77 6.75
N ALA A 129 3.18 -3.57 6.33
CA ALA A 129 2.90 -3.86 4.93
C ALA A 129 1.85 -2.89 4.37
N LEU A 130 2.15 -2.32 3.20
CA LEU A 130 1.25 -1.43 2.47
C LEU A 130 0.92 -1.99 1.09
N GLY A 131 -0.30 -1.74 0.62
CA GLY A 131 -0.86 -2.25 -0.63
C GLY A 131 -0.39 -1.56 -1.90
N HIS A 132 0.79 -0.92 -1.91
CA HIS A 132 1.33 -0.35 -3.14
C HIS A 132 1.70 -1.47 -4.12
N HIS A 133 1.28 -1.30 -5.37
CA HIS A 133 1.44 -2.28 -6.43
C HIS A 133 2.35 -1.78 -7.57
N PHE A 134 2.53 -2.58 -8.62
CA PHE A 134 3.39 -2.31 -9.76
C PHE A 134 3.10 -0.95 -10.42
N ASP A 135 1.82 -0.66 -10.67
CA ASP A 135 1.41 0.58 -11.34
C ASP A 135 1.67 1.81 -10.47
N ASP A 136 1.55 1.69 -9.13
CA ASP A 136 1.92 2.76 -8.19
C ASP A 136 3.41 3.13 -8.29
N ALA A 137 4.28 2.13 -8.49
CA ALA A 137 5.71 2.38 -8.64
C ALA A 137 6.00 3.15 -9.93
N VAL A 138 5.41 2.73 -11.03
CA VAL A 138 5.53 3.42 -12.32
C VAL A 138 4.98 4.85 -12.24
N GLN A 139 3.79 5.03 -11.69
CA GLN A 139 3.18 6.35 -11.48
C GLN A 139 4.08 7.24 -10.62
N THR A 140 4.61 6.71 -9.51
CA THR A 140 5.47 7.46 -8.60
C THR A 140 6.76 7.89 -9.29
N PHE A 141 7.36 7.03 -10.11
CA PHE A 141 8.53 7.37 -10.92
C PHE A 141 8.23 8.55 -11.85
N PHE A 142 7.16 8.49 -12.62
CA PHE A 142 6.77 9.59 -13.51
C PHE A 142 6.38 10.87 -12.76
N MET A 143 5.67 10.76 -11.65
CA MET A 143 5.37 11.93 -10.81
C MET A 143 6.64 12.60 -10.28
N ASN A 144 7.60 11.82 -9.81
CA ASN A 144 8.88 12.37 -9.36
C ASN A 144 9.66 13.03 -10.51
N LEU A 145 9.64 12.43 -11.70
CA LEU A 145 10.32 12.96 -12.88
C LEU A 145 9.69 14.27 -13.35
N PHE A 146 8.37 14.32 -13.53
CA PHE A 146 7.70 15.47 -14.16
C PHE A 146 7.40 16.60 -13.19
N TYR A 147 6.98 16.28 -11.96
CA TYR A 147 6.62 17.31 -10.97
C TYR A 147 7.73 17.57 -9.96
N GLY A 148 8.57 16.58 -9.69
CA GLY A 148 9.64 16.69 -8.70
C GLY A 148 11.02 16.98 -9.30
N GLY A 149 11.19 16.91 -10.62
CA GLY A 149 12.47 17.10 -11.30
C GLY A 149 13.56 16.12 -10.82
N LYS A 150 13.18 14.93 -10.37
CA LYS A 150 14.13 13.94 -9.83
C LYS A 150 13.83 12.54 -10.31
N ILE A 151 14.88 11.75 -10.46
CA ILE A 151 14.79 10.30 -10.67
C ILE A 151 14.62 9.64 -9.30
N GLY A 152 13.51 8.92 -9.10
CA GLY A 152 13.26 8.27 -7.82
C GLY A 152 11.89 7.58 -7.76
N CYS A 153 11.75 6.66 -6.82
CA CYS A 153 10.51 5.93 -6.52
C CYS A 153 10.45 5.64 -5.01
N PHE A 154 9.34 5.10 -4.54
CA PHE A 154 9.37 4.49 -3.21
C PHE A 154 10.13 3.16 -3.24
N SER A 155 10.80 2.80 -2.17
CA SER A 155 11.53 1.52 -2.05
C SER A 155 10.57 0.35 -1.81
N PRO A 156 10.87 -0.88 -2.28
CA PRO A 156 10.15 -2.09 -1.88
C PRO A 156 10.19 -2.34 -0.37
N MET A 157 11.32 -2.01 0.27
CA MET A 157 11.51 -2.03 1.72
C MET A 157 12.24 -0.78 2.18
N SER A 158 11.78 -0.16 3.26
CA SER A 158 12.42 1.00 3.89
C SER A 158 12.48 0.83 5.40
N TYR A 159 13.64 1.10 6.01
CA TYR A 159 13.77 1.11 7.46
C TYR A 159 13.53 2.51 8.03
N LEU A 160 12.65 2.60 9.00
CA LEU A 160 12.28 3.81 9.71
C LEU A 160 13.00 3.84 11.07
N SER A 161 14.21 4.36 11.09
CA SER A 161 15.10 4.31 12.27
C SER A 161 14.48 4.92 13.53
N ARG A 162 13.74 6.04 13.41
CA ARG A 162 13.07 6.69 14.56
C ARG A 162 11.95 5.84 15.18
N LYS A 163 11.43 4.86 14.46
CA LYS A 163 10.32 3.99 14.90
C LYS A 163 10.76 2.54 15.04
N ASP A 164 11.99 2.21 14.65
CA ASP A 164 12.47 0.83 14.60
C ASP A 164 11.42 -0.07 13.92
N LEU A 165 11.06 0.26 12.67
CA LEU A 165 10.00 -0.38 11.92
C LEU A 165 10.40 -0.47 10.45
N TYR A 166 10.24 -1.64 9.85
CA TYR A 166 10.38 -1.79 8.40
C TYR A 166 9.05 -1.55 7.71
N LEU A 167 9.06 -0.70 6.69
CA LEU A 167 7.94 -0.49 5.79
C LEU A 167 8.14 -1.37 4.56
N ILE A 168 7.23 -2.28 4.30
CA ILE A 168 7.33 -3.24 3.19
C ILE A 168 6.16 -3.10 2.20
N ARG A 169 6.40 -3.42 0.93
CA ARG A 169 5.42 -3.34 -0.15
C ARG A 169 5.40 -4.65 -0.96
N PRO A 170 4.74 -5.69 -0.43
CA PRO A 170 4.81 -7.02 -1.04
C PRO A 170 4.18 -7.11 -2.43
N MET A 171 3.27 -6.19 -2.80
CA MET A 171 2.55 -6.22 -4.07
C MET A 171 3.25 -5.47 -5.21
N VAL A 172 4.50 -5.04 -5.05
CA VAL A 172 5.23 -4.25 -6.07
C VAL A 172 5.39 -4.92 -7.44
N PHE A 173 5.15 -6.21 -7.56
CA PHE A 173 5.12 -6.94 -8.82
C PHE A 173 3.71 -7.26 -9.31
N CYS A 174 2.67 -6.91 -8.55
CA CYS A 174 1.28 -7.13 -8.92
C CYS A 174 0.78 -5.97 -9.79
N GLU A 175 0.30 -6.28 -10.99
CA GLU A 175 -0.38 -5.31 -11.86
C GLU A 175 -1.76 -4.95 -11.28
N GLU A 176 -2.16 -3.67 -11.36
CA GLU A 176 -3.43 -3.18 -10.81
C GLU A 176 -4.64 -3.97 -11.33
N SER A 177 -4.67 -4.29 -12.62
CA SER A 177 -5.76 -5.06 -13.25
C SER A 177 -5.96 -6.43 -12.62
N LYS A 178 -4.87 -7.09 -12.19
CA LYS A 178 -4.92 -8.39 -11.51
C LYS A 178 -5.40 -8.26 -10.08
N VAL A 179 -5.00 -7.16 -9.41
CA VAL A 179 -5.47 -6.85 -8.05
C VAL A 179 -6.97 -6.57 -8.07
N GLU A 180 -7.44 -5.78 -9.02
CA GLU A 180 -8.87 -5.48 -9.22
C GLU A 180 -9.67 -6.74 -9.50
N SER A 181 -9.23 -7.56 -10.47
CA SER A 181 -9.86 -8.85 -10.78
C SER A 181 -9.91 -9.79 -9.56
N ALA A 182 -8.87 -9.78 -8.72
CA ALA A 182 -8.86 -10.56 -7.48
C ALA A 182 -9.89 -10.02 -6.48
N ALA A 183 -9.96 -8.70 -6.28
CA ALA A 183 -10.92 -8.09 -5.37
C ALA A 183 -12.37 -8.42 -5.77
N GLN A 184 -12.69 -8.31 -7.06
CA GLN A 184 -14.01 -8.62 -7.61
C GLN A 184 -14.33 -10.12 -7.47
N ARG A 185 -13.43 -11.00 -7.92
CA ARG A 185 -13.64 -12.46 -7.91
C ARG A 185 -13.85 -13.04 -6.51
N TYR A 186 -13.20 -12.46 -5.50
CA TYR A 186 -13.32 -12.90 -4.11
C TYR A 186 -14.32 -12.06 -3.30
N HIS A 187 -15.09 -11.20 -3.97
CA HIS A 187 -16.12 -10.36 -3.37
C HIS A 187 -15.60 -9.66 -2.09
N LEU A 188 -14.39 -9.05 -2.19
CA LEU A 188 -13.81 -8.38 -1.04
C LEU A 188 -14.64 -7.14 -0.67
N PRO A 189 -14.83 -6.87 0.63
CA PRO A 189 -15.67 -5.78 1.11
C PRO A 189 -14.97 -4.42 0.96
N VAL A 190 -14.90 -3.93 -0.28
CA VAL A 190 -14.29 -2.62 -0.59
C VAL A 190 -15.18 -1.52 -0.01
N VAL A 191 -14.59 -0.69 0.82
CA VAL A 191 -15.24 0.46 1.45
C VAL A 191 -15.03 1.69 0.57
N LYS A 192 -16.11 2.41 0.29
CA LYS A 192 -16.04 3.66 -0.47
C LYS A 192 -15.31 4.73 0.34
N SER A 193 -14.45 5.49 -0.33
CA SER A 193 -13.77 6.64 0.29
C SER A 193 -14.76 7.79 0.52
N GLU A 194 -14.75 8.37 1.72
CA GLU A 194 -15.50 9.59 2.04
C GLU A 194 -14.62 10.85 1.88
N CYS A 195 -13.45 10.73 1.21
CA CYS A 195 -12.52 11.85 1.03
C CYS A 195 -13.10 12.91 0.07
N PRO A 196 -13.23 14.19 0.46
CA PRO A 196 -13.85 15.22 -0.38
C PRO A 196 -13.04 15.58 -1.63
N VAL A 197 -11.75 15.23 -1.68
CA VAL A 197 -10.84 15.49 -2.83
C VAL A 197 -10.50 14.23 -3.62
N ASP A 198 -11.24 13.15 -3.42
CA ASP A 198 -11.02 11.91 -4.16
C ASP A 198 -11.31 12.11 -5.67
N GLY A 199 -10.44 11.60 -6.54
CA GLY A 199 -10.61 11.68 -8.00
C GLY A 199 -10.00 12.93 -8.68
N HIS A 200 -9.45 13.91 -7.94
CA HIS A 200 -8.84 15.12 -8.53
C HIS A 200 -7.38 15.28 -8.09
N THR A 201 -6.50 14.38 -8.53
CA THR A 201 -5.10 14.37 -8.08
C THR A 201 -4.12 14.32 -9.24
N CYS A 202 -2.90 14.87 -9.04
CA CYS A 202 -1.78 14.72 -9.98
C CYS A 202 -1.50 13.25 -10.36
N ARG A 203 -1.89 12.31 -9.49
CA ARG A 203 -1.76 10.86 -9.75
C ARG A 203 -2.66 10.43 -10.91
N GLN A 204 -3.89 10.93 -10.98
CA GLN A 204 -4.83 10.60 -12.06
C GLN A 204 -4.33 11.13 -13.41
N SER A 205 -3.90 12.39 -13.46
CA SER A 205 -3.33 12.98 -14.68
C SER A 205 -2.08 12.22 -15.15
N THR A 206 -1.24 11.76 -14.20
CA THR A 206 -0.08 10.93 -14.53
C THR A 206 -0.50 9.56 -15.08
N GLN A 207 -1.55 8.95 -14.54
CA GLN A 207 -2.07 7.68 -15.03
C GLN A 207 -2.58 7.77 -16.47
N GLU A 208 -3.31 8.85 -16.80
CA GLU A 208 -3.79 9.13 -18.15
C GLU A 208 -2.61 9.31 -19.11
N LEU A 209 -1.61 10.10 -18.73
CA LEU A 209 -0.39 10.28 -19.52
C LEU A 209 0.34 8.96 -19.78
N ILE A 210 0.48 8.09 -18.75
CA ILE A 210 1.11 6.78 -18.92
C ILE A 210 0.32 5.92 -19.92
N LYS A 211 -1.01 5.93 -19.86
CA LYS A 211 -1.87 5.21 -20.83
C LYS A 211 -1.64 5.71 -22.26
N ASP A 212 -1.49 7.02 -22.47
CA ASP A 212 -1.23 7.58 -23.78
C ASP A 212 0.18 7.26 -24.27
N LEU A 213 1.18 7.30 -23.40
CA LEU A 213 2.54 6.89 -23.73
C LEU A 213 2.63 5.40 -24.10
N GLU A 214 1.86 4.53 -23.45
CA GLU A 214 1.84 3.09 -23.77
C GLU A 214 1.32 2.79 -25.16
N LYS A 215 0.43 3.63 -25.72
CA LYS A 215 0.00 3.51 -27.12
C LYS A 215 1.16 3.69 -28.12
N ARG A 216 2.15 4.52 -27.75
CA ARG A 216 3.33 4.81 -28.58
C ARG A 216 4.53 3.92 -28.26
N PHE A 217 4.66 3.52 -27.01
CA PHE A 217 5.79 2.75 -26.48
C PHE A 217 5.26 1.48 -25.78
N PRO A 218 5.02 0.41 -26.52
CA PRO A 218 4.56 -0.86 -25.92
C PRO A 218 5.49 -1.33 -24.79
N ASP A 219 4.90 -1.92 -23.75
CA ASP A 219 5.59 -2.39 -22.53
C ASP A 219 6.30 -1.28 -21.72
N LEU A 220 5.89 -0.01 -21.88
CA LEU A 220 6.50 1.13 -21.18
C LEU A 220 6.62 0.88 -19.68
N ARG A 221 5.55 0.44 -19.02
CA ARG A 221 5.56 0.18 -17.57
C ARG A 221 6.60 -0.86 -17.17
N ARG A 222 6.72 -1.95 -17.93
CA ARG A 222 7.73 -2.99 -17.67
C ARG A 222 9.15 -2.48 -17.92
N LYS A 223 9.34 -1.64 -18.95
CA LYS A 223 10.64 -1.00 -19.24
C LYS A 223 11.06 -0.07 -18.11
N VAL A 224 10.11 0.74 -17.58
CA VAL A 224 10.36 1.62 -16.42
C VAL A 224 10.74 0.81 -15.19
N MET A 225 9.96 -0.24 -14.86
CA MET A 225 10.27 -1.11 -13.73
C MET A 225 11.64 -1.77 -13.88
N GLY A 226 11.96 -2.28 -15.09
CA GLY A 226 13.26 -2.85 -15.38
C GLY A 226 14.41 -1.83 -15.26
N ALA A 227 14.17 -0.56 -15.59
CA ALA A 227 15.15 0.51 -15.42
C ALA A 227 15.41 0.78 -13.93
N LEU A 228 14.35 0.90 -13.11
CA LEU A 228 14.45 1.06 -11.65
C LEU A 228 15.31 -0.06 -11.03
N GLN A 229 15.06 -1.31 -11.43
CA GLN A 229 15.76 -2.48 -10.92
C GLN A 229 17.23 -2.54 -11.35
N ARG A 230 17.54 -2.25 -12.62
CA ARG A 230 18.93 -2.31 -13.14
C ARG A 230 19.80 -1.19 -12.62
N ALA A 231 19.21 -0.01 -12.41
CA ALA A 231 19.93 1.15 -11.89
C ALA A 231 19.94 1.23 -10.35
N ASP A 232 19.35 0.22 -9.68
CA ASP A 232 19.19 0.15 -8.21
C ASP A 232 18.67 1.47 -7.57
N ILE A 233 17.70 2.08 -8.24
CA ILE A 233 17.12 3.33 -7.75
C ILE A 233 16.27 3.03 -6.50
N ASP A 234 16.57 3.72 -5.38
CA ASP A 234 15.84 3.60 -4.13
C ASP A 234 15.67 2.15 -3.61
N GLY A 235 16.66 1.29 -3.81
CA GLY A 235 16.64 -0.09 -3.34
C GLY A 235 15.78 -1.03 -4.18
N TRP A 236 15.55 -0.69 -5.45
CA TRP A 236 14.88 -1.58 -6.41
C TRP A 236 15.81 -2.63 -7.02
N GLY A 237 17.11 -2.53 -6.82
CA GLY A 237 18.05 -3.59 -7.19
C GLY A 237 17.69 -4.89 -6.48
N LYS A 238 17.73 -6.01 -7.22
CA LYS A 238 17.49 -7.33 -6.61
C LYS A 238 18.69 -7.66 -5.72
N GLN A 239 18.42 -8.03 -4.49
CA GLN A 239 19.46 -8.65 -3.64
C GLN A 239 19.84 -10.00 -4.26
N LYS A 240 21.14 -10.17 -4.49
CA LYS A 240 21.71 -11.42 -5.02
C LYS A 240 21.69 -12.52 -3.98
#